data_ab0872a5402ebbb43ad83f5e1e760e0d
#
_entry.id   ab0872a5402ebbb43ad83f5e1e760e0d
#
_cell.length_a   1.000
_cell.length_b   1.000
_cell.length_c   1.000
_cell.angle_alpha   90.00
_cell.angle_beta   90.00
_cell.angle_gamma   90.00
#
_symmetry.space_group_name_H-M   'P 1'
#
loop_
_entity.id
_entity.type
_entity.pdbx_description
1 polymer ?
#
loop_
_entity_poly.entity_id
_entity_poly.type
_entity_poly.pdbx_seq_one_letter_code
_entity_poly.pdbx_strand_id
1 'polypeptide(L)'
;MCIRDRQWTTAYSEAVHTFANTISTTEGGTHEEGFRAALTSLVNRYARDKNILKEKDDNLSGDDVREGLTAVVSVKLTTPQFEGQTKTKLGNSEAKTFVQRVMTDKLGDWFDAHPAEAKNIIQKAIEASRARIAAKKARENTRRKSIFESAGMPDKLKDCQSSNPE
;
A
#
# COMPACT_ATOMS: atom_id res chain seq x y z
N MET A 1 18.70 12.82 6.49
CA MET A 1 17.60 12.19 5.72
C MET A 1 16.82 13.27 5.04
N CYS A 2 16.61 13.15 3.74
CA CYS A 2 15.69 14.01 3.01
C CYS A 2 14.68 13.10 2.31
N ILE A 3 13.48 13.01 2.84
CA ILE A 3 12.32 12.62 2.06
C ILE A 3 11.86 13.91 1.43
N ARG A 4 12.11 14.12 0.16
CA ARG A 4 11.95 15.45 -0.38
C ARG A 4 10.57 15.72 -0.91
N ASP A 5 10.00 14.86 -1.71
CA ASP A 5 8.75 15.23 -2.35
C ASP A 5 7.82 14.03 -2.43
N ARG A 6 6.56 14.26 -2.18
CA ARG A 6 5.49 13.29 -2.35
C ARG A 6 4.25 13.97 -2.89
N GLN A 7 3.61 13.33 -3.82
CA GLN A 7 2.37 13.81 -4.42
C GLN A 7 1.45 12.62 -4.68
N TRP A 8 0.17 12.79 -4.39
CA TRP A 8 -0.87 11.88 -4.86
C TRP A 8 -1.56 12.49 -6.07
N THR A 9 -1.68 11.70 -7.10
CA THR A 9 -2.35 12.07 -8.34
C THR A 9 -3.55 11.17 -8.58
N THR A 10 -4.34 11.44 -9.60
CA THR A 10 -5.45 10.58 -10.02
C THR A 10 -5.00 9.31 -10.72
N ALA A 11 -3.71 9.12 -10.95
CA ALA A 11 -3.16 7.90 -11.54
C ALA A 11 -3.40 6.67 -10.67
N TYR A 12 -3.37 5.50 -11.29
CA TYR A 12 -3.49 4.20 -10.61
C TYR A 12 -2.14 3.58 -10.29
N SER A 13 -1.07 4.07 -10.93
CA SER A 13 0.28 3.56 -10.75
C SER A 13 1.03 4.28 -9.62
N GLU A 14 1.88 3.53 -8.94
CA GLU A 14 2.83 4.02 -7.95
C GLU A 14 4.17 4.33 -8.64
N ALA A 15 4.84 5.43 -8.24
CA ALA A 15 6.19 5.79 -8.66
C ALA A 15 7.02 6.23 -7.45
N VAL A 16 7.78 5.32 -6.88
CA VAL A 16 8.68 5.60 -5.76
C VAL A 16 10.12 5.48 -6.23
N HIS A 17 10.85 6.60 -6.18
CA HIS A 17 12.26 6.68 -6.52
C HIS A 17 13.10 6.76 -5.25
N THR A 18 14.05 5.85 -5.12
CA THR A 18 14.84 5.73 -3.90
C THR A 18 16.35 5.93 -4.14
N PHE A 19 16.99 6.60 -3.20
CA PHE A 19 18.42 6.94 -3.27
C PHE A 19 19.08 6.74 -1.91
N ALA A 20 20.30 6.20 -1.94
CA ALA A 20 21.19 6.12 -0.79
C ALA A 20 22.53 6.77 -1.12
N ASN A 21 22.94 7.81 -0.37
CA ASN A 21 24.14 8.61 -0.65
C ASN A 21 24.23 9.06 -2.12
N THR A 22 23.13 9.58 -2.67
CA THR A 22 22.97 10.02 -4.06
C THR A 22 22.97 8.91 -5.12
N ILE A 23 23.22 7.67 -4.75
CA ILE A 23 23.16 6.52 -5.64
C ILE A 23 21.71 6.06 -5.77
N SER A 24 21.21 5.90 -7.00
CA SER A 24 19.88 5.39 -7.25
C SER A 24 19.80 3.90 -6.89
N THR A 25 18.85 3.56 -6.01
CA THR A 25 18.58 2.18 -5.60
C THR A 25 17.37 1.65 -6.33
N THR A 26 17.58 1.22 -7.57
CA THR A 26 16.49 0.79 -8.48
C THR A 26 15.71 -0.43 -7.99
N GLU A 27 16.34 -1.27 -7.17
CA GLU A 27 15.70 -2.42 -6.51
C GLU A 27 15.24 -2.09 -5.08
N GLY A 28 15.25 -0.81 -4.71
CA GLY A 28 14.80 -0.34 -3.41
C GLY A 28 15.76 -0.67 -2.27
N GLY A 29 15.22 -1.27 -1.22
CA GLY A 29 15.96 -1.69 -0.03
C GLY A 29 15.28 -1.27 1.27
N THR A 30 16.02 -1.39 2.37
CA THR A 30 15.49 -1.20 3.74
C THR A 30 14.88 0.18 3.98
N HIS A 31 15.40 1.24 3.36
CA HIS A 31 14.84 2.59 3.46
C HIS A 31 13.48 2.72 2.76
N GLU A 32 13.30 2.06 1.62
CA GLU A 32 12.01 2.00 0.94
C GLU A 32 10.99 1.17 1.73
N GLU A 33 11.40 0.03 2.26
CA GLU A 33 10.56 -0.78 3.13
C GLU A 33 10.10 0.00 4.36
N GLY A 34 10.99 0.76 4.97
CA GLY A 34 10.67 1.65 6.09
C GLY A 34 9.66 2.72 5.72
N PHE A 35 9.83 3.34 4.55
CA PHE A 35 8.90 4.33 4.02
C PHE A 35 7.50 3.74 3.77
N ARG A 36 7.42 2.60 3.06
CA ARG A 36 6.15 1.92 2.73
C ARG A 36 5.40 1.47 3.99
N ALA A 37 6.12 0.91 4.96
CA ALA A 37 5.54 0.48 6.23
C ALA A 37 5.00 1.65 7.06
N ALA A 38 5.80 2.73 7.19
CA ALA A 38 5.40 3.92 7.92
C ALA A 38 4.18 4.59 7.32
N LEU A 39 4.16 4.74 5.99
CA LEU A 39 3.05 5.36 5.26
C LEU A 39 1.75 4.60 5.48
N THR A 40 1.77 3.28 5.29
CA THR A 40 0.59 2.44 5.47
C THR A 40 0.06 2.47 6.91
N SER A 41 0.97 2.37 7.88
CA SER A 41 0.61 2.41 9.30
C SER A 41 0.03 3.76 9.72
N LEU A 42 0.65 4.86 9.28
CA LEU A 42 0.21 6.20 9.61
C LEU A 42 -1.16 6.52 9.01
N VAL A 43 -1.37 6.20 7.74
CA VAL A 43 -2.65 6.44 7.05
C VAL A 43 -3.78 5.68 7.74
N ASN A 44 -3.57 4.40 8.07
CA ASN A 44 -4.57 3.60 8.78
C ASN A 44 -4.87 4.17 10.18
N ARG A 45 -3.83 4.54 10.94
CA ARG A 45 -3.99 5.14 12.27
C ARG A 45 -4.78 6.45 12.18
N TYR A 46 -4.36 7.37 11.33
CA TYR A 46 -5.02 8.66 11.17
C TYR A 46 -6.48 8.53 10.70
N ALA A 47 -6.74 7.60 9.78
CA ALA A 47 -8.09 7.32 9.29
C ALA A 47 -9.04 6.83 10.41
N ARG A 48 -8.52 6.04 11.36
CA ARG A 48 -9.27 5.60 12.55
C ARG A 48 -9.44 6.72 13.57
N ASP A 49 -8.38 7.45 13.89
CA ASP A 49 -8.39 8.55 14.87
C ASP A 49 -9.38 9.65 14.46
N LYS A 50 -9.51 9.93 13.16
CA LYS A 50 -10.48 10.90 12.63
C LYS A 50 -11.83 10.29 12.25
N ASN A 51 -12.09 9.02 12.59
CA ASN A 51 -13.34 8.30 12.28
C ASN A 51 -13.72 8.27 10.78
N ILE A 52 -12.73 8.38 9.88
CA ILE A 52 -12.92 8.24 8.44
C ILE A 52 -13.09 6.75 8.08
N LEU A 53 -12.34 5.88 8.74
CA LEU A 53 -12.50 4.43 8.73
C LEU A 53 -13.22 3.99 10.01
N LYS A 54 -14.28 3.21 9.87
CA LYS A 54 -15.00 2.65 11.02
C LYS A 54 -14.24 1.46 11.60
N GLU A 55 -14.46 1.15 12.88
CA GLU A 55 -13.84 -0.01 13.55
C GLU A 55 -14.11 -1.35 12.86
N LYS A 56 -15.27 -1.46 12.20
CA LYS A 56 -15.68 -2.67 11.45
C LYS A 56 -15.04 -2.79 10.07
N ASP A 57 -14.45 -1.72 9.55
CA ASP A 57 -13.83 -1.72 8.23
C ASP A 57 -12.43 -2.31 8.33
N ASP A 58 -12.04 -3.09 7.32
CA ASP A 58 -10.70 -3.64 7.20
C ASP A 58 -9.67 -2.51 7.03
N ASN A 59 -8.44 -2.76 7.48
CA ASN A 59 -7.33 -1.86 7.25
C ASN A 59 -7.04 -1.74 5.74
N LEU A 60 -6.70 -0.53 5.34
CA LEU A 60 -6.22 -0.26 3.99
C LEU A 60 -4.90 -1.00 3.74
N SER A 61 -4.77 -1.66 2.61
CA SER A 61 -3.53 -2.32 2.22
C SER A 61 -2.47 -1.28 1.81
N GLY A 62 -1.21 -1.67 1.82
CA GLY A 62 -0.14 -0.80 1.37
C GLY A 62 -0.33 -0.34 -0.07
N ASP A 63 -0.83 -1.21 -0.94
CA ASP A 63 -1.07 -0.90 -2.35
C ASP A 63 -2.19 0.14 -2.51
N ASP A 64 -3.27 0.02 -1.73
CA ASP A 64 -4.38 0.98 -1.75
C ASP A 64 -3.91 2.40 -1.34
N VAL A 65 -3.03 2.47 -0.33
CA VAL A 65 -2.48 3.73 0.19
C VAL A 65 -1.52 4.39 -0.80
N ARG A 66 -0.78 3.57 -1.57
CA ARG A 66 0.21 4.05 -2.53
C ARG A 66 -0.33 4.24 -3.95
N GLU A 67 -1.59 3.94 -4.19
CA GLU A 67 -2.19 4.18 -5.49
C GLU A 67 -2.13 5.66 -5.88
N GLY A 68 -1.50 5.94 -7.02
CA GLY A 68 -1.25 7.29 -7.52
C GLY A 68 -0.20 8.09 -6.75
N LEU A 69 0.55 7.45 -5.86
CA LEU A 69 1.65 8.08 -5.13
C LEU A 69 2.89 8.20 -6.03
N THR A 70 3.41 9.41 -6.13
CA THR A 70 4.78 9.68 -6.59
C THR A 70 5.59 10.17 -5.41
N ALA A 71 6.73 9.54 -5.12
CA ALA A 71 7.58 9.92 -4.00
C ALA A 71 9.07 9.75 -4.33
N VAL A 72 9.88 10.59 -3.73
CA VAL A 72 11.35 10.49 -3.76
C VAL A 72 11.85 10.31 -2.34
N VAL A 73 12.50 9.20 -2.07
CA VAL A 73 13.11 8.86 -0.78
C VAL A 73 14.62 8.86 -0.91
N SER A 74 15.29 9.81 -0.27
CA SER A 74 16.74 9.92 -0.27
C SER A 74 17.29 9.85 1.16
N VAL A 75 18.21 8.94 1.40
CA VAL A 75 18.88 8.79 2.69
C VAL A 75 20.38 9.05 2.54
N LYS A 76 20.99 9.61 3.60
CA LYS A 76 22.43 9.73 3.72
C LYS A 76 22.89 8.93 4.93
N LEU A 77 23.80 8.00 4.72
CA LEU A 77 24.37 7.10 5.71
C LEU A 77 25.89 7.23 5.72
N THR A 78 26.50 7.14 6.87
CA THR A 78 27.96 7.20 7.03
C THR A 78 28.62 5.98 6.38
N THR A 79 28.02 4.79 6.59
CA THR A 79 28.51 3.51 6.08
C THR A 79 27.38 2.77 5.36
N PRO A 80 27.09 3.12 4.10
CA PRO A 80 26.03 2.43 3.35
C PRO A 80 26.48 1.02 2.98
N GLN A 81 25.61 0.04 3.28
CA GLN A 81 25.78 -1.35 2.89
C GLN A 81 24.81 -1.64 1.75
N PHE A 82 25.34 -1.95 0.58
CA PHE A 82 24.55 -2.30 -0.58
C PHE A 82 24.60 -3.81 -0.82
N GLU A 83 23.49 -4.36 -1.29
CA GLU A 83 23.47 -5.71 -1.82
C GLU A 83 24.04 -5.69 -3.26
N GLY A 84 25.13 -6.43 -3.46
CA GLY A 84 25.79 -6.55 -4.75
C GLY A 84 26.69 -5.36 -5.17
N GLN A 85 27.48 -5.59 -6.20
CA GLN A 85 28.44 -4.61 -6.72
C GLN A 85 27.77 -3.44 -7.46
N THR A 86 26.59 -3.64 -7.98
CA THR A 86 25.80 -2.64 -8.72
C THR A 86 25.15 -1.60 -7.83
N LYS A 87 25.15 -1.80 -6.51
CA LYS A 87 24.57 -0.90 -5.48
C LYS A 87 23.09 -0.57 -5.70
N THR A 88 22.35 -1.46 -6.34
CA THR A 88 20.94 -1.26 -6.69
C THR A 88 19.99 -1.39 -5.52
N LYS A 89 20.42 -2.02 -4.42
CA LYS A 89 19.59 -2.26 -3.23
C LYS A 89 20.36 -1.95 -1.95
N LEU A 90 19.73 -1.21 -1.04
CA LEU A 90 20.30 -0.87 0.26
C LEU A 90 19.94 -1.95 1.30
N GLY A 91 20.96 -2.45 2.03
CA GLY A 91 20.85 -3.52 3.02
C GLY A 91 20.84 -3.07 4.48
N ASN A 92 21.18 -1.82 4.80
CA ASN A 92 21.27 -1.34 6.19
C ASN A 92 19.95 -1.47 6.95
N SER A 93 19.86 -2.39 7.92
CA SER A 93 18.66 -2.61 8.74
C SER A 93 18.24 -1.38 9.55
N GLU A 94 19.20 -0.62 10.05
CA GLU A 94 18.99 0.63 10.78
C GLU A 94 18.29 1.70 9.93
N ALA A 95 18.49 1.73 8.63
CA ALA A 95 17.87 2.68 7.72
C ALA A 95 16.33 2.49 7.69
N LYS A 96 15.85 1.25 7.79
CA LYS A 96 14.41 0.94 7.86
C LYS A 96 13.75 1.60 9.07
N THR A 97 14.30 1.35 10.26
CA THR A 97 13.76 1.88 11.53
C THR A 97 13.84 3.40 11.56
N PHE A 98 14.95 3.96 11.11
CA PHE A 98 15.15 5.40 11.07
C PHE A 98 14.16 6.10 10.13
N VAL A 99 14.02 5.61 8.91
CA VAL A 99 13.07 6.15 7.93
C VAL A 99 11.64 6.03 8.44
N GLN A 100 11.29 4.87 9.02
CA GLN A 100 9.96 4.63 9.57
C GLN A 100 9.62 5.63 10.68
N ARG A 101 10.54 5.88 11.60
CA ARG A 101 10.36 6.84 12.69
C ARG A 101 10.16 8.26 12.17
N VAL A 102 11.08 8.74 11.32
CA VAL A 102 11.02 10.11 10.80
C VAL A 102 9.77 10.34 9.95
N MET A 103 9.37 9.33 9.16
CA MET A 103 8.13 9.41 8.37
C MET A 103 6.90 9.49 9.27
N THR A 104 6.84 8.66 10.29
CA THR A 104 5.70 8.66 11.23
C THR A 104 5.56 10.01 11.92
N ASP A 105 6.66 10.59 12.38
CA ASP A 105 6.66 11.87 13.08
C ASP A 105 6.31 13.01 12.10
N LYS A 106 7.08 13.18 11.04
CA LYS A 106 6.94 14.34 10.15
C LYS A 106 5.71 14.33 9.25
N LEU A 107 5.29 13.16 8.81
CA LEU A 107 4.05 13.04 8.03
C LEU A 107 2.82 13.11 8.94
N GLY A 108 2.94 12.64 10.19
CA GLY A 108 1.91 12.84 11.21
C GLY A 108 1.66 14.31 11.48
N ASP A 109 2.73 15.07 11.77
CA ASP A 109 2.66 16.54 11.96
C ASP A 109 2.02 17.23 10.74
N TRP A 110 2.36 16.77 9.54
CA TRP A 110 1.82 17.36 8.31
C TRP A 110 0.32 17.04 8.13
N PHE A 111 -0.12 15.82 8.44
CA PHE A 111 -1.54 15.47 8.39
C PHE A 111 -2.38 16.29 9.37
N ASP A 112 -1.85 16.56 10.55
CA ASP A 112 -2.53 17.37 11.54
C ASP A 112 -2.58 18.86 11.14
N ALA A 113 -1.56 19.34 10.44
CA ALA A 113 -1.53 20.70 9.88
C ALA A 113 -2.42 20.87 8.64
N HIS A 114 -2.66 19.79 7.88
CA HIS A 114 -3.39 19.82 6.60
C HIS A 114 -4.50 18.77 6.56
N PRO A 115 -5.53 18.89 7.42
CA PRO A 115 -6.56 17.85 7.55
C PRO A 115 -7.42 17.66 6.29
N ALA A 116 -7.57 18.68 5.46
CA ALA A 116 -8.34 18.58 4.21
C ALA A 116 -7.62 17.68 3.19
N GLU A 117 -6.32 17.90 3.00
CA GLU A 117 -5.50 17.10 2.10
C GLU A 117 -5.34 15.67 2.62
N ALA A 118 -5.13 15.51 3.93
CA ALA A 118 -5.07 14.20 4.57
C ALA A 118 -6.35 13.40 4.33
N LYS A 119 -7.52 14.04 4.47
CA LYS A 119 -8.82 13.41 4.19
C LYS A 119 -8.95 12.98 2.73
N ASN A 120 -8.53 13.82 1.78
CA ASN A 120 -8.57 13.49 0.35
C ASN A 120 -7.69 12.28 0.01
N ILE A 121 -6.48 12.22 0.58
CA ILE A 121 -5.56 11.08 0.42
C ILE A 121 -6.20 9.79 0.94
N ILE A 122 -6.78 9.84 2.15
CA ILE A 122 -7.42 8.67 2.76
C ILE A 122 -8.65 8.25 1.96
N GLN A 123 -9.44 9.19 1.48
CA GLN A 123 -10.63 8.89 0.69
C GLN A 123 -10.28 8.20 -0.61
N LYS A 124 -9.23 8.64 -1.30
CA LYS A 124 -8.69 7.95 -2.48
C LYS A 124 -8.26 6.52 -2.15
N ALA A 125 -7.54 6.32 -1.06
CA ALA A 125 -7.13 4.98 -0.64
C ALA A 125 -8.32 4.05 -0.31
N ILE A 126 -9.40 4.59 0.27
CA ILE A 126 -10.64 3.85 0.50
C ILE A 126 -11.31 3.46 -0.83
N GLU A 127 -11.35 4.35 -1.79
CA GLU A 127 -11.90 4.08 -3.12
C GLU A 127 -11.09 2.99 -3.85
N ALA A 128 -9.76 3.05 -3.79
CA ALA A 128 -8.86 2.02 -4.31
C ALA A 128 -9.12 0.66 -3.66
N SER A 129 -9.25 0.61 -2.33
CA SER A 129 -9.57 -0.61 -1.59
C SER A 129 -10.91 -1.21 -2.02
N ARG A 130 -11.94 -0.38 -2.15
CA ARG A 130 -13.27 -0.83 -2.62
C ARG A 130 -13.23 -1.38 -4.03
N ALA A 131 -12.52 -0.72 -4.93
CA ALA A 131 -12.35 -1.17 -6.31
C ALA A 131 -11.62 -2.52 -6.37
N ARG A 132 -10.55 -2.69 -5.59
CA ARG A 132 -9.80 -3.95 -5.48
C ARG A 132 -10.67 -5.10 -4.96
N ILE A 133 -11.44 -4.86 -3.89
CA ILE A 133 -12.35 -5.86 -3.31
C ILE A 133 -13.44 -6.24 -4.31
N ALA A 134 -14.04 -5.25 -4.99
CA ALA A 134 -15.06 -5.49 -6.00
C ALA A 134 -14.51 -6.31 -7.18
N ALA A 135 -13.30 -5.98 -7.66
CA ALA A 135 -12.64 -6.74 -8.72
C ALA A 135 -12.33 -8.19 -8.32
N LYS A 136 -11.86 -8.40 -7.06
CA LYS A 136 -11.64 -9.75 -6.53
C LYS A 136 -12.93 -10.56 -6.50
N LYS A 137 -14.01 -9.99 -5.96
CA LYS A 137 -15.32 -10.65 -5.90
C LYS A 137 -15.87 -10.98 -7.29
N ALA A 138 -15.73 -10.07 -8.26
CA ALA A 138 -16.13 -10.30 -9.63
C ALA A 138 -15.38 -11.49 -10.26
N ARG A 139 -14.06 -11.55 -10.08
CA ARG A 139 -13.23 -12.68 -10.56
C ARG A 139 -13.62 -14.00 -9.91
N GLU A 140 -13.88 -14.02 -8.61
CA GLU A 140 -14.32 -15.22 -7.89
C GLU A 140 -15.67 -15.72 -8.41
N ASN A 141 -16.62 -14.82 -8.63
CA ASN A 141 -17.92 -15.16 -9.18
C ASN A 141 -17.82 -15.72 -10.60
N THR A 142 -16.96 -15.15 -11.44
CA THR A 142 -16.73 -15.66 -12.81
C THR A 142 -16.10 -17.05 -12.77
N ARG A 143 -15.12 -17.29 -11.89
CA ARG A 143 -14.49 -18.61 -11.73
C ARG A 143 -15.50 -19.67 -11.27
N ARG A 144 -16.38 -19.34 -10.32
CA ARG A 144 -17.43 -20.26 -9.87
C ARG A 144 -18.37 -20.63 -11.01
N LYS A 145 -18.83 -19.64 -11.78
CA LYS A 145 -19.68 -19.89 -12.96
C LYS A 145 -19.01 -20.80 -13.98
N SER A 146 -17.74 -20.53 -14.33
CA SER A 146 -17.03 -21.32 -15.32
C SER A 146 -16.77 -22.77 -14.89
N ILE A 147 -16.61 -23.04 -13.60
CA ILE A 147 -16.44 -24.40 -13.07
C ILE A 147 -17.75 -25.19 -13.20
N PHE A 148 -18.90 -24.55 -12.98
CA PHE A 148 -20.19 -25.20 -13.11
C PHE A 148 -20.65 -25.36 -14.57
N GLU A 149 -20.30 -24.41 -15.44
CA GLU A 149 -20.62 -24.47 -16.87
C GLU A 149 -19.73 -25.46 -17.66
N SER A 150 -18.46 -25.65 -17.23
CA SER A 150 -17.53 -26.57 -17.91
C SER A 150 -17.62 -28.02 -17.44
N ALA A 151 -18.11 -28.27 -16.24
CA ALA A 151 -18.48 -29.58 -15.79
C ALA A 151 -19.94 -29.80 -16.19
N GLY A 152 -20.18 -30.30 -17.42
CA GLY A 152 -21.53 -30.67 -17.87
C GLY A 152 -22.19 -31.53 -16.80
N MET A 153 -23.06 -30.94 -16.03
CA MET A 153 -23.77 -31.62 -14.95
C MET A 153 -24.65 -32.70 -15.58
N PRO A 154 -24.56 -33.95 -15.18
CA PRO A 154 -25.47 -34.96 -15.66
C PRO A 154 -26.91 -34.52 -15.46
N ASP A 155 -27.77 -34.69 -16.47
CA ASP A 155 -29.18 -34.23 -16.48
C ASP A 155 -30.02 -34.61 -15.25
N LYS A 156 -29.49 -35.47 -14.41
CA LYS A 156 -30.15 -35.97 -13.17
C LYS A 156 -29.70 -35.29 -11.88
N LEU A 157 -28.71 -34.38 -11.92
CA LEU A 157 -28.22 -33.66 -10.76
C LEU A 157 -28.67 -32.18 -10.83
N LYS A 158 -29.35 -31.70 -9.79
CA LYS A 158 -29.66 -30.28 -9.61
C LYS A 158 -28.75 -29.69 -8.56
N ASP A 159 -28.32 -28.47 -8.78
CA ASP A 159 -27.57 -27.69 -7.78
C ASP A 159 -28.38 -27.54 -6.49
N CYS A 160 -27.71 -27.68 -5.36
CA CYS A 160 -28.29 -27.36 -4.07
C CYS A 160 -28.52 -25.84 -3.98
N GLN A 161 -29.77 -25.45 -3.92
CA GLN A 161 -30.14 -24.02 -3.79
C GLN A 161 -30.16 -23.55 -2.32
N SER A 162 -29.89 -24.42 -1.37
CA SER A 162 -29.80 -24.07 0.05
C SER A 162 -28.45 -23.42 0.35
N SER A 163 -28.48 -22.22 0.90
CA SER A 163 -27.31 -21.48 1.35
C SER A 163 -27.00 -21.68 2.85
N ASN A 164 -27.84 -22.45 3.56
CA ASN A 164 -27.64 -22.79 4.96
C ASN A 164 -27.11 -24.22 5.10
N PRO A 165 -25.89 -24.43 5.61
CA PRO A 165 -25.46 -25.71 6.08
C PRO A 165 -26.16 -25.99 7.43
N GLU A 166 -26.99 -27.02 7.51
CA GLU A 166 -27.39 -27.64 8.79
C GLU A 166 -26.30 -28.57 9.28
#